data_7ad4736a3ac052efaf5a2daccbe61681
#
_entry.id   7ad4736a3ac052efaf5a2daccbe61681
#
_cell.length_a   1.000
_cell.length_b   1.000
_cell.length_c   1.000
_cell.angle_alpha   90.00
_cell.angle_beta   90.00
_cell.angle_gamma   90.00
#
_symmetry.space_group_name_H-M   'P 1'
#
loop_
_entity.id
_entity.type
_entity.pdbx_description
1 polymer ?
#
loop_
_entity_poly.entity_id
_entity_poly.type
_entity_poly.pdbx_seq_one_letter_code
_entity_poly.pdbx_strand_id
1 'polypeptide(L)'
;MCCNGILALLALIIGFMAIVYLLYQVYSYIRCGCGRYGPFVSSYGKIKEDILEEARKVLRKAGRPLKVTDLGCGSGALLLPLAKEFPEHQFTGYEWDIVPLTMGKIKASGLKNITFVKGDYMKQSYADMDLILCYVLKVTGEPLGKKLAQEIKKDCIVISEMFPLAHLHEIKQIESSIYGVPEKIYVYQKPHSQKGTDQSRKSAPQARKIKSRPEKSVPHNGKTKSQSKKSAPQAGKKLSGTSRSKTSRSKTQK
;
A
#
# COMPACT_ATOMS: atom_id res chain seq x y z
N MET A 1 43.80 -19.51 26.41
CA MET A 1 42.83 -18.62 27.09
C MET A 1 42.28 -17.50 26.19
N CYS A 2 42.91 -17.12 25.06
CA CYS A 2 42.41 -16.02 24.19
C CYS A 2 41.17 -16.34 23.34
N CYS A 3 40.93 -17.60 22.95
CA CYS A 3 39.81 -17.96 22.08
C CYS A 3 38.42 -17.71 22.73
N ASN A 4 38.29 -17.96 24.03
CA ASN A 4 37.01 -17.76 24.73
C ASN A 4 36.61 -16.28 24.84
N GLY A 5 37.59 -15.37 24.96
CA GLY A 5 37.35 -13.92 24.99
C GLY A 5 36.87 -13.39 23.63
N ILE A 6 37.45 -13.89 22.53
CA ILE A 6 37.06 -13.51 21.16
C ILE A 6 35.64 -14.02 20.87
N LEU A 7 35.31 -15.26 21.24
CA LEU A 7 33.97 -15.82 21.07
C LEU A 7 32.93 -15.05 21.87
N ALA A 8 33.25 -14.67 23.12
CA ALA A 8 32.34 -13.86 23.94
C ALA A 8 32.12 -12.47 23.33
N LEU A 9 33.14 -11.80 22.83
CA LEU A 9 33.04 -10.52 22.15
C LEU A 9 32.19 -10.62 20.89
N LEU A 10 32.40 -11.63 20.07
CA LEU A 10 31.58 -11.86 18.87
C LEU A 10 30.12 -12.11 19.22
N ALA A 11 29.83 -12.88 20.26
CA ALA A 11 28.46 -13.11 20.74
C ALA A 11 27.80 -11.81 21.21
N LEU A 12 28.52 -10.94 21.91
CA LEU A 12 28.01 -9.63 22.32
C LEU A 12 27.73 -8.72 21.12
N ILE A 13 28.60 -8.68 20.13
CA ILE A 13 28.39 -7.90 18.89
C ILE A 13 27.15 -8.41 18.15
N ILE A 14 27.03 -9.72 17.97
CA ILE A 14 25.87 -10.33 17.30
C ILE A 14 24.57 -10.01 18.09
N GLY A 15 24.59 -10.16 19.40
CA GLY A 15 23.45 -9.84 20.27
C GLY A 15 23.05 -8.35 20.16
N PHE A 16 24.02 -7.45 20.19
CA PHE A 16 23.80 -6.02 20.00
C PHE A 16 23.17 -5.72 18.64
N MET A 17 23.71 -6.28 17.56
CA MET A 17 23.17 -6.11 16.21
C MET A 17 21.76 -6.67 16.08
N ALA A 18 21.45 -7.79 16.72
CA ALA A 18 20.11 -8.36 16.75
C ALA A 18 19.12 -7.45 17.48
N ILE A 19 19.53 -6.84 18.60
CA ILE A 19 18.69 -5.87 19.33
C ILE A 19 18.45 -4.62 18.47
N VAL A 20 19.47 -4.06 17.84
CA VAL A 20 19.34 -2.90 16.96
C VAL A 20 18.39 -3.21 15.80
N TYR A 21 18.52 -4.39 15.20
CA TYR A 21 17.62 -4.85 14.15
C TYR A 21 16.18 -4.99 14.63
N LEU A 22 15.96 -5.57 15.80
CA LEU A 22 14.63 -5.70 16.40
C LEU A 22 13.99 -4.33 16.68
N LEU A 23 14.76 -3.40 17.25
CA LEU A 23 14.29 -2.02 17.49
C LEU A 23 13.93 -1.32 16.18
N TYR A 24 14.73 -1.52 15.12
CA TYR A 24 14.41 -1.01 13.80
C TYR A 24 13.11 -1.61 13.25
N GLN A 25 12.89 -2.92 13.41
CA GLN A 25 11.64 -3.57 12.98
C GLN A 25 10.42 -3.03 13.74
N VAL A 26 10.55 -2.86 15.07
CA VAL A 26 9.50 -2.25 15.90
C VAL A 26 9.21 -0.81 15.46
N TYR A 27 10.24 -0.01 15.26
CA TYR A 27 10.12 1.36 14.73
C TYR A 27 9.42 1.39 13.37
N SER A 28 9.85 0.53 12.44
CA SER A 28 9.25 0.39 11.12
C SER A 28 7.77 0.01 11.22
N TYR A 29 7.44 -0.96 12.07
CA TYR A 29 6.06 -1.41 12.31
C TYR A 29 5.19 -0.29 12.90
N ILE A 30 5.67 0.45 13.90
CA ILE A 30 4.95 1.60 14.48
C ILE A 30 4.69 2.68 13.41
N ARG A 31 5.69 2.97 12.58
CA ARG A 31 5.56 3.93 11.47
C ARG A 31 4.54 3.47 10.43
N CYS A 32 4.47 2.18 10.16
CA CYS A 32 3.48 1.57 9.26
C CYS A 32 2.07 1.55 9.86
N GLY A 33 1.94 1.40 11.17
CA GLY A 33 0.65 1.39 11.88
C GLY A 33 -0.15 2.69 11.70
N CYS A 34 0.47 3.78 11.24
CA CYS A 34 -0.21 5.00 10.78
C CYS A 34 -0.88 4.84 9.40
N GLY A 35 -0.94 3.61 8.83
CA GLY A 35 -1.83 3.21 7.72
C GLY A 35 -1.45 3.72 6.32
N ARG A 36 -0.36 4.48 6.18
CA ARG A 36 -0.02 5.10 4.87
C ARG A 36 1.06 4.36 4.10
N TYR A 37 1.96 3.64 4.77
CA TYR A 37 3.08 2.93 4.17
C TYR A 37 3.18 1.51 4.73
N GLY A 38 3.45 0.52 3.86
CA GLY A 38 3.72 -0.85 4.28
C GLY A 38 5.11 -0.99 4.93
N PRO A 39 5.34 -2.05 5.73
CA PRO A 39 6.67 -2.41 6.16
C PRO A 39 7.55 -2.72 4.94
N PHE A 40 8.85 -2.49 5.08
CA PHE A 40 9.79 -2.92 4.04
C PHE A 40 9.75 -4.45 3.93
N VAL A 41 9.23 -4.94 2.82
CA VAL A 41 9.25 -6.35 2.42
C VAL A 41 9.89 -6.41 1.04
N SER A 42 11.02 -7.09 0.94
CA SER A 42 11.69 -7.25 -0.35
C SER A 42 11.04 -8.38 -1.14
N SER A 43 10.81 -8.18 -2.43
CA SER A 43 10.45 -9.28 -3.33
C SER A 43 11.57 -10.32 -3.37
N TYR A 44 11.22 -11.59 -3.22
CA TYR A 44 12.20 -12.70 -3.21
C TYR A 44 11.60 -13.99 -3.77
N GLY A 45 12.46 -14.99 -4.01
CA GLY A 45 12.05 -16.29 -4.51
C GLY A 45 11.44 -16.24 -5.90
N LYS A 46 10.50 -17.14 -6.18
CA LYS A 46 9.91 -17.33 -7.51
C LYS A 46 9.16 -16.10 -8.00
N ILE A 47 8.38 -15.44 -7.14
CA ILE A 47 7.60 -14.27 -7.55
C ILE A 47 8.48 -13.12 -8.05
N LYS A 48 9.63 -12.91 -7.42
CA LYS A 48 10.62 -11.92 -7.88
C LYS A 48 11.11 -12.26 -9.29
N GLU A 49 11.49 -13.52 -9.54
CA GLU A 49 11.99 -13.93 -10.86
C GLU A 49 10.91 -13.83 -11.93
N ASP A 50 9.66 -14.17 -11.61
CA ASP A 50 8.53 -14.05 -12.53
C ASP A 50 8.24 -12.58 -12.89
N ILE A 51 8.33 -11.64 -11.90
CA ILE A 51 8.22 -10.20 -12.16
C ILE A 51 9.36 -9.70 -13.04
N LEU A 52 10.60 -10.10 -12.73
CA LEU A 52 11.78 -9.73 -13.52
C LEU A 52 11.66 -10.24 -14.96
N GLU A 53 11.20 -11.47 -15.15
CA GLU A 53 11.00 -12.02 -16.49
C GLU A 53 9.92 -11.29 -17.28
N GLU A 54 8.81 -10.90 -16.63
CA GLU A 54 7.78 -10.12 -17.30
C GLU A 54 8.27 -8.70 -17.64
N ALA A 55 9.03 -8.05 -16.75
CA ALA A 55 9.68 -6.78 -17.00
C ALA A 55 10.70 -6.87 -18.17
N ARG A 56 11.51 -7.93 -18.20
CA ARG A 56 12.46 -8.19 -19.31
C ARG A 56 11.76 -8.30 -20.65
N LYS A 57 10.58 -8.93 -20.71
CA LYS A 57 9.79 -9.03 -21.97
C LYS A 57 9.41 -7.65 -22.49
N VAL A 58 9.04 -6.73 -21.59
CA VAL A 58 8.72 -5.34 -21.95
C VAL A 58 9.98 -4.63 -22.46
N LEU A 59 11.10 -4.73 -21.72
CA LEU A 59 12.35 -4.04 -22.03
C LEU A 59 12.97 -4.53 -23.34
N ARG A 60 13.04 -5.86 -23.57
CA ARG A 60 13.57 -6.45 -24.82
C ARG A 60 12.79 -6.11 -26.08
N LYS A 61 11.48 -5.84 -25.95
CA LYS A 61 10.64 -5.45 -27.09
C LYS A 61 10.75 -3.97 -27.44
N ALA A 62 11.40 -3.19 -26.60
CA ALA A 62 11.47 -1.75 -26.76
C ALA A 62 12.42 -1.36 -27.90
N GLY A 63 11.91 -0.61 -28.89
CA GLY A 63 12.72 -0.01 -29.96
C GLY A 63 13.40 1.29 -29.57
N ARG A 64 13.32 1.71 -28.30
CA ARG A 64 13.87 2.96 -27.75
C ARG A 64 14.19 2.80 -26.27
N PRO A 65 14.99 3.69 -25.67
CA PRO A 65 15.15 3.77 -24.23
C PRO A 65 13.82 3.98 -23.51
N LEU A 66 13.56 3.18 -22.49
CA LEU A 66 12.35 3.25 -21.64
C LEU A 66 12.66 3.89 -20.29
N LYS A 67 11.66 4.54 -19.69
CA LYS A 67 11.66 5.02 -18.32
C LYS A 67 10.90 4.01 -17.44
N VAL A 68 11.60 3.42 -16.51
CA VAL A 68 11.11 2.38 -15.60
C VAL A 68 11.09 2.93 -14.17
N THR A 69 10.02 2.68 -13.43
CA THR A 69 9.97 3.05 -12.02
C THR A 69 9.46 1.91 -11.14
N ASP A 70 9.92 1.90 -9.89
CA ASP A 70 9.47 0.96 -8.85
C ASP A 70 8.97 1.76 -7.64
N LEU A 71 7.72 1.49 -7.25
CA LEU A 71 6.99 2.22 -6.20
C LEU A 71 7.12 1.50 -4.86
N GLY A 72 7.97 2.03 -3.98
CA GLY A 72 8.40 1.35 -2.77
C GLY A 72 9.56 0.39 -3.07
N CYS A 73 10.55 0.88 -3.81
CA CYS A 73 11.62 0.04 -4.37
C CYS A 73 12.53 -0.61 -3.33
N GLY A 74 12.39 -0.24 -2.06
CA GLY A 74 13.26 -0.74 -1.00
C GLY A 74 14.73 -0.54 -1.30
N SER A 75 15.51 -1.61 -1.22
CA SER A 75 16.93 -1.61 -1.58
C SER A 75 17.21 -1.97 -3.05
N GLY A 76 16.17 -1.91 -3.91
CA GLY A 76 16.30 -2.10 -5.35
C GLY A 76 16.32 -3.56 -5.80
N ALA A 77 15.59 -4.44 -5.13
CA ALA A 77 15.57 -5.88 -5.44
C ALA A 77 15.14 -6.19 -6.88
N LEU A 78 14.23 -5.39 -7.45
CA LEU A 78 13.77 -5.50 -8.82
C LEU A 78 14.58 -4.63 -9.77
N LEU A 79 14.88 -3.38 -9.39
CA LEU A 79 15.51 -2.43 -10.31
C LEU A 79 16.99 -2.73 -10.57
N LEU A 80 17.77 -3.15 -9.57
CA LEU A 80 19.19 -3.36 -9.72
C LEU A 80 19.56 -4.42 -10.78
N PRO A 81 18.93 -5.63 -10.79
CA PRO A 81 19.21 -6.60 -11.85
C PRO A 81 18.81 -6.08 -13.22
N LEU A 82 17.67 -5.40 -13.36
CA LEU A 82 17.22 -4.83 -14.62
C LEU A 82 18.15 -3.70 -15.11
N ALA A 83 18.57 -2.80 -14.22
CA ALA A 83 19.47 -1.71 -14.58
C ALA A 83 20.85 -2.20 -15.04
N LYS A 84 21.34 -3.33 -14.50
CA LYS A 84 22.59 -3.98 -14.94
C LYS A 84 22.44 -4.64 -16.30
N GLU A 85 21.30 -5.30 -16.53
CA GLU A 85 21.04 -6.05 -17.78
C GLU A 85 20.71 -5.12 -18.95
N PHE A 86 20.07 -3.94 -18.68
CA PHE A 86 19.58 -3.01 -19.69
C PHE A 86 20.14 -1.59 -19.46
N PRO A 87 21.42 -1.35 -19.78
CA PRO A 87 22.07 -0.06 -19.51
C PRO A 87 21.52 1.11 -20.33
N GLU A 88 20.81 0.84 -21.43
CA GLU A 88 20.16 1.83 -22.30
C GLU A 88 18.88 2.42 -21.72
N HIS A 89 18.23 1.74 -20.76
CA HIS A 89 17.00 2.19 -20.12
C HIS A 89 17.29 3.00 -18.85
N GLN A 90 16.34 3.83 -18.43
CA GLN A 90 16.44 4.66 -17.22
C GLN A 90 15.56 4.12 -16.12
N PHE A 91 16.12 3.92 -14.93
CA PHE A 91 15.45 3.34 -13.79
C PHE A 91 15.35 4.34 -12.65
N THR A 92 14.17 4.46 -12.03
CA THR A 92 13.93 5.31 -10.86
C THR A 92 13.22 4.51 -9.78
N GLY A 93 13.80 4.44 -8.60
CA GLY A 93 13.16 3.82 -7.43
C GLY A 93 12.71 4.87 -6.44
N TYR A 94 11.45 4.86 -6.05
CA TYR A 94 10.92 5.70 -4.97
C TYR A 94 10.81 4.90 -3.68
N GLU A 95 11.44 5.40 -2.62
CA GLU A 95 11.39 4.78 -1.30
C GLU A 95 11.31 5.85 -0.22
N TRP A 96 10.43 5.66 0.75
CA TRP A 96 10.27 6.62 1.85
C TRP A 96 11.20 6.31 3.04
N ASP A 97 11.54 5.02 3.24
CA ASP A 97 12.42 4.58 4.32
C ASP A 97 13.89 4.79 3.93
N ILE A 98 14.59 5.56 4.77
CA ILE A 98 15.98 5.95 4.50
C ILE A 98 16.95 4.76 4.53
N VAL A 99 16.66 3.72 5.32
CA VAL A 99 17.57 2.59 5.50
C VAL A 99 17.66 1.74 4.23
N PRO A 100 16.55 1.15 3.71
CA PRO A 100 16.61 0.41 2.46
C PRO A 100 17.00 1.31 1.27
N LEU A 101 16.56 2.58 1.23
CA LEU A 101 16.98 3.54 0.21
C LEU A 101 18.50 3.70 0.15
N THR A 102 19.15 3.88 1.31
CA THR A 102 20.61 4.02 1.38
C THR A 102 21.33 2.76 0.93
N MET A 103 20.83 1.59 1.33
CA MET A 103 21.34 0.31 0.85
C MET A 103 21.22 0.18 -0.67
N GLY A 104 20.10 0.62 -1.25
CA GLY A 104 19.88 0.66 -2.71
C GLY A 104 20.91 1.54 -3.41
N LYS A 105 21.14 2.76 -2.91
CA LYS A 105 22.17 3.69 -3.44
C LYS A 105 23.58 3.11 -3.40
N ILE A 106 23.94 2.45 -2.30
CA ILE A 106 25.26 1.81 -2.17
C ILE A 106 25.41 0.68 -3.20
N LYS A 107 24.38 -0.18 -3.33
CA LYS A 107 24.38 -1.31 -4.30
C LYS A 107 24.39 -0.84 -5.75
N ALA A 108 23.83 0.35 -6.02
CA ALA A 108 23.80 0.96 -7.34
C ALA A 108 25.10 1.70 -7.71
N SER A 109 26.09 1.74 -6.81
CA SER A 109 27.36 2.41 -7.08
C SER A 109 27.98 1.89 -8.38
N GLY A 110 28.32 2.82 -9.28
CA GLY A 110 28.85 2.50 -10.61
C GLY A 110 27.79 2.34 -11.73
N LEU A 111 26.50 2.21 -11.41
CA LEU A 111 25.43 2.23 -12.42
C LEU A 111 25.00 3.68 -12.70
N LYS A 112 24.98 4.07 -13.98
CA LYS A 112 24.65 5.46 -14.41
C LYS A 112 23.18 5.62 -14.78
N ASN A 113 22.46 4.52 -14.95
CA ASN A 113 21.09 4.47 -15.46
C ASN A 113 20.03 4.21 -14.37
N ILE A 114 20.40 4.27 -13.09
CA ILE A 114 19.49 4.07 -11.98
C ILE A 114 19.60 5.19 -10.95
N THR A 115 18.46 5.67 -10.47
CA THR A 115 18.35 6.71 -9.44
C THR A 115 17.42 6.24 -8.33
N PHE A 116 17.84 6.41 -7.08
CA PHE A 116 17.03 6.16 -5.89
C PHE A 116 16.61 7.49 -5.26
N VAL A 117 15.29 7.72 -5.19
CA VAL A 117 14.67 8.97 -4.72
C VAL A 117 13.95 8.72 -3.40
N LYS A 118 14.31 9.50 -2.36
CA LYS A 118 13.54 9.51 -1.12
C LYS A 118 12.23 10.24 -1.35
N GLY A 119 11.10 9.55 -1.20
CA GLY A 119 9.82 10.21 -1.39
C GLY A 119 8.61 9.29 -1.27
N ASP A 120 7.47 9.94 -1.14
CA ASP A 120 6.16 9.30 -1.19
C ASP A 120 5.78 9.07 -2.66
N TYR A 121 5.67 7.83 -3.08
CA TYR A 121 5.29 7.49 -4.45
C TYR A 121 3.89 8.02 -4.83
N MET A 122 2.98 8.22 -3.86
CA MET A 122 1.67 8.80 -4.14
C MET A 122 1.73 10.27 -4.58
N LYS A 123 2.85 10.96 -4.35
CA LYS A 123 3.06 12.38 -4.71
C LYS A 123 3.87 12.57 -5.98
N GLN A 124 4.37 11.50 -6.59
CA GLN A 124 5.15 11.57 -7.82
C GLN A 124 4.26 11.59 -9.05
N SER A 125 4.77 12.08 -10.18
CA SER A 125 4.09 12.02 -11.49
C SER A 125 4.59 10.82 -12.28
N TYR A 126 3.67 10.16 -12.98
CA TYR A 126 3.95 8.97 -13.79
C TYR A 126 3.62 9.15 -15.27
N ALA A 127 3.40 10.41 -15.70
CA ALA A 127 2.93 10.73 -17.05
C ALA A 127 3.88 10.27 -18.16
N ASP A 128 5.18 10.19 -17.87
CA ASP A 128 6.21 9.84 -18.86
C ASP A 128 6.81 8.43 -18.66
N MET A 129 6.31 7.67 -17.69
CA MET A 129 6.79 6.31 -17.42
C MET A 129 6.30 5.31 -18.48
N ASP A 130 7.17 4.35 -18.81
CA ASP A 130 6.90 3.25 -19.74
C ASP A 130 6.58 1.94 -19.03
N LEU A 131 7.25 1.71 -17.91
CA LEU A 131 7.05 0.52 -17.06
C LEU A 131 7.04 0.94 -15.60
N ILE A 132 6.03 0.50 -14.87
CA ILE A 132 5.87 0.71 -13.44
C ILE A 132 5.81 -0.64 -12.75
N LEU A 133 6.69 -0.83 -11.78
CA LEU A 133 6.68 -1.97 -10.87
C LEU A 133 6.14 -1.50 -9.52
N CYS A 134 5.37 -2.33 -8.85
CA CYS A 134 4.93 -2.02 -7.49
C CYS A 134 4.57 -3.25 -6.68
N TYR A 135 4.92 -3.20 -5.39
CA TYR A 135 4.41 -4.06 -4.35
C TYR A 135 3.80 -3.19 -3.25
N VAL A 136 2.49 -3.01 -3.29
CA VAL A 136 1.80 -2.08 -2.39
C VAL A 136 0.74 -2.82 -1.58
N LEU A 137 0.42 -2.31 -0.40
CA LEU A 137 -0.62 -2.90 0.45
C LEU A 137 -1.99 -2.84 -0.26
N LYS A 138 -2.84 -3.82 0.03
CA LYS A 138 -4.21 -3.90 -0.50
C LYS A 138 -4.99 -2.59 -0.32
N VAL A 139 -4.80 -1.90 0.82
CA VAL A 139 -5.51 -0.64 1.11
C VAL A 139 -5.08 0.52 0.19
N THR A 140 -3.88 0.47 -0.39
CA THR A 140 -3.37 1.47 -1.33
C THR A 140 -3.67 1.13 -2.79
N GLY A 141 -4.14 -0.08 -3.08
CA GLY A 141 -4.41 -0.55 -4.44
C GLY A 141 -5.44 0.30 -5.18
N GLU A 142 -6.54 0.70 -4.52
CA GLU A 142 -7.55 1.54 -5.13
C GLU A 142 -7.06 2.98 -5.38
N PRO A 143 -6.56 3.76 -4.37
CA PRO A 143 -6.10 5.12 -4.61
C PRO A 143 -4.91 5.19 -5.58
N LEU A 144 -3.99 4.22 -5.54
CA LEU A 144 -2.87 4.17 -6.48
C LEU A 144 -3.37 3.86 -7.89
N GLY A 145 -4.24 2.87 -8.06
CA GLY A 145 -4.80 2.51 -9.35
C GLY A 145 -5.55 3.68 -9.99
N LYS A 146 -6.36 4.43 -9.21
CA LYS A 146 -7.04 5.64 -9.68
C LYS A 146 -6.05 6.71 -10.16
N LYS A 147 -4.98 6.96 -9.39
CA LYS A 147 -3.92 7.89 -9.77
C LYS A 147 -3.22 7.47 -11.06
N LEU A 148 -2.80 6.21 -11.16
CA LEU A 148 -2.13 5.69 -12.35
C LEU A 148 -3.03 5.74 -13.59
N ALA A 149 -4.30 5.36 -13.47
CA ALA A 149 -5.26 5.42 -14.57
C ALA A 149 -5.41 6.84 -15.16
N GLN A 150 -5.27 7.87 -14.34
CA GLN A 150 -5.32 9.26 -14.78
C GLN A 150 -4.01 9.72 -15.43
N GLU A 151 -2.87 9.36 -14.85
CA GLU A 151 -1.57 9.95 -15.19
C GLU A 151 -0.81 9.19 -16.27
N ILE A 152 -0.78 7.85 -16.25
CA ILE A 152 0.08 7.08 -17.15
C ILE A 152 -0.32 7.26 -18.62
N LYS A 153 0.66 7.17 -19.51
CA LYS A 153 0.42 7.13 -20.95
C LYS A 153 -0.19 5.80 -21.39
N LYS A 154 -0.77 5.77 -22.59
CA LYS A 154 -1.53 4.62 -23.12
C LYS A 154 -0.72 3.33 -23.15
N ASP A 155 0.56 3.43 -23.50
CA ASP A 155 1.43 2.27 -23.71
C ASP A 155 2.23 1.89 -22.45
N CYS A 156 1.99 2.57 -21.33
CA CYS A 156 2.64 2.24 -20.07
C CYS A 156 2.13 0.89 -19.54
N ILE A 157 3.05 0.03 -19.17
CA ILE A 157 2.77 -1.25 -18.49
C ILE A 157 2.93 -1.06 -16.99
N VAL A 158 2.00 -1.59 -16.21
CA VAL A 158 2.10 -1.64 -14.75
C VAL A 158 2.09 -3.09 -14.30
N ILE A 159 3.09 -3.49 -13.54
CA ILE A 159 3.22 -4.83 -12.95
C ILE A 159 3.07 -4.70 -11.43
N SER A 160 2.02 -5.32 -10.88
CA SER A 160 1.73 -5.31 -9.43
C SER A 160 1.93 -6.69 -8.84
N GLU A 161 2.74 -6.77 -7.79
CA GLU A 161 2.95 -7.98 -7.00
C GLU A 161 1.82 -8.17 -6.00
N MET A 162 1.27 -9.38 -5.91
CA MET A 162 0.27 -9.89 -4.96
C MET A 162 -1.08 -9.17 -4.94
N PHE A 163 -1.13 -7.85 -4.98
CA PHE A 163 -2.37 -7.11 -4.80
C PHE A 163 -2.84 -6.43 -6.07
N PRO A 164 -4.15 -6.58 -6.41
CA PRO A 164 -4.71 -5.95 -7.58
C PRO A 164 -4.83 -4.43 -7.42
N LEU A 165 -4.67 -3.71 -8.54
CA LEU A 165 -4.89 -2.28 -8.67
C LEU A 165 -6.25 -2.03 -9.35
N ALA A 166 -7.10 -1.23 -8.71
CA ALA A 166 -8.37 -0.81 -9.31
C ALA A 166 -8.16 0.23 -10.42
N HIS A 167 -9.19 0.47 -11.23
CA HIS A 167 -9.24 1.50 -12.29
C HIS A 167 -8.27 1.33 -13.47
N LEU A 168 -7.41 0.32 -13.47
CA LEU A 168 -6.55 -0.03 -14.58
C LEU A 168 -7.16 -1.18 -15.38
N HIS A 169 -6.81 -1.28 -16.67
CA HIS A 169 -7.21 -2.42 -17.51
C HIS A 169 -6.22 -3.57 -17.31
N GLU A 170 -6.68 -4.65 -16.69
CA GLU A 170 -5.88 -5.85 -16.51
C GLU A 170 -5.75 -6.58 -17.85
N ILE A 171 -4.52 -6.80 -18.28
CA ILE A 171 -4.20 -7.49 -19.53
C ILE A 171 -3.69 -8.91 -19.32
N LYS A 172 -3.21 -9.23 -18.10
CA LYS A 172 -2.65 -10.54 -17.78
C LYS A 172 -2.56 -10.76 -16.27
N GLN A 173 -2.79 -12.01 -15.84
CA GLN A 173 -2.38 -12.52 -14.53
C GLN A 173 -1.33 -13.62 -14.72
N ILE A 174 -0.38 -13.68 -13.79
CA ILE A 174 0.66 -14.69 -13.76
C ILE A 174 0.58 -15.38 -12.39
N GLU A 175 0.39 -16.70 -12.41
CA GLU A 175 0.45 -17.51 -11.20
C GLU A 175 1.91 -17.68 -10.77
N SER A 176 2.19 -17.39 -9.52
CA SER A 176 3.52 -17.47 -8.93
C SER A 176 3.46 -18.04 -7.51
N SER A 177 4.53 -17.93 -6.74
CA SER A 177 4.52 -18.36 -5.34
C SER A 177 5.61 -17.67 -4.52
N ILE A 178 5.32 -17.56 -3.21
CA ILE A 178 6.28 -17.16 -2.19
C ILE A 178 6.39 -18.30 -1.19
N TYR A 179 7.59 -18.90 -1.05
CA TYR A 179 7.80 -20.09 -0.20
C TYR A 179 6.80 -21.24 -0.43
N GLY A 180 6.37 -21.44 -1.70
CA GLY A 180 5.39 -22.46 -2.05
C GLY A 180 3.93 -22.05 -1.81
N VAL A 181 3.67 -20.89 -1.22
CA VAL A 181 2.31 -20.34 -1.10
C VAL A 181 1.94 -19.69 -2.44
N PRO A 182 0.81 -20.09 -3.07
CA PRO A 182 0.37 -19.51 -4.34
C PRO A 182 0.08 -18.02 -4.20
N GLU A 183 0.62 -17.24 -5.14
CA GLU A 183 0.45 -15.80 -5.23
C GLU A 183 0.27 -15.38 -6.70
N LYS A 184 -0.18 -14.17 -6.93
CA LYS A 184 -0.44 -13.63 -8.26
C LYS A 184 0.36 -12.38 -8.56
N ILE A 185 0.71 -12.23 -9.82
CA ILE A 185 1.25 -11.00 -10.39
C ILE A 185 0.21 -10.49 -11.39
N TYR A 186 -0.11 -9.22 -11.32
CA TYR A 186 -1.08 -8.57 -12.18
C TYR A 186 -0.38 -7.61 -13.12
N VAL A 187 -0.74 -7.67 -14.41
CA VAL A 187 -0.19 -6.78 -15.45
C VAL A 187 -1.31 -5.93 -16.02
N TYR A 188 -1.10 -4.62 -16.06
CA TYR A 188 -2.10 -3.66 -16.46
C TYR A 188 -1.60 -2.70 -17.54
N GLN A 189 -2.57 -2.09 -18.22
CA GLN A 189 -2.41 -0.92 -19.07
C GLN A 189 -3.42 0.16 -18.68
N LYS A 190 -3.26 1.36 -19.26
CA LYS A 190 -4.26 2.42 -19.15
C LYS A 190 -5.59 1.93 -19.74
N PRO A 191 -6.73 2.16 -19.06
CA PRO A 191 -8.02 1.81 -19.63
C PRO A 191 -8.23 2.55 -20.96
N HIS A 192 -8.76 1.87 -21.95
CA HIS A 192 -9.18 2.52 -23.18
C HIS A 192 -10.27 3.53 -22.82
N SER A 193 -10.13 4.81 -23.23
CA SER A 193 -11.22 5.76 -23.12
C SER A 193 -12.37 5.26 -23.97
N GLN A 194 -13.41 4.72 -23.36
CA GLN A 194 -14.67 4.47 -24.05
C GLN A 194 -15.20 5.85 -24.46
N LYS A 195 -15.12 6.17 -25.75
CA LYS A 195 -15.91 7.25 -26.32
C LYS A 195 -17.37 6.91 -26.04
N GLY A 196 -17.97 7.68 -25.15
CA GLY A 196 -19.37 7.72 -24.77
C GLY A 196 -20.29 6.65 -25.33
N THR A 197 -20.48 5.57 -24.60
CA THR A 197 -21.74 4.86 -24.56
C THR A 197 -22.22 4.89 -23.12
N ASP A 198 -23.08 5.84 -22.85
CA ASP A 198 -23.90 5.93 -21.66
C ASP A 198 -24.83 4.70 -21.63
N GLN A 199 -24.34 3.58 -21.13
CA GLN A 199 -25.12 2.37 -20.85
C GLN A 199 -25.30 2.08 -19.36
N SER A 200 -25.04 3.07 -18.48
CA SER A 200 -25.32 2.92 -17.05
C SER A 200 -26.77 3.23 -16.67
N ARG A 201 -27.71 3.32 -17.63
CA ARG A 201 -29.13 3.63 -17.36
C ARG A 201 -30.13 2.52 -17.67
N LYS A 202 -29.74 1.24 -17.82
CA LYS A 202 -30.73 0.16 -18.00
C LYS A 202 -30.36 -1.11 -17.23
N SER A 203 -30.38 -1.05 -15.92
CA SER A 203 -30.66 -2.22 -15.06
C SER A 203 -30.99 -1.77 -13.62
N ALA A 204 -32.02 -0.92 -13.47
CA ALA A 204 -32.76 -0.92 -12.22
C ALA A 204 -33.69 -2.14 -12.27
N PRO A 205 -33.69 -3.03 -11.27
CA PRO A 205 -34.66 -4.10 -11.20
C PRO A 205 -36.03 -3.47 -11.01
N GLN A 206 -36.93 -3.70 -11.98
CA GLN A 206 -38.35 -3.36 -11.82
C GLN A 206 -38.87 -4.03 -10.54
N ALA A 207 -39.27 -3.22 -9.59
CA ALA A 207 -39.99 -3.66 -8.42
C ALA A 207 -41.26 -4.40 -8.90
N ARG A 208 -41.30 -5.71 -8.71
CA ARG A 208 -42.52 -6.52 -8.90
C ARG A 208 -43.59 -5.94 -8.00
N LYS A 209 -44.64 -5.35 -8.61
CA LYS A 209 -45.91 -5.04 -7.94
C LYS A 209 -46.46 -6.35 -7.37
N ILE A 210 -46.37 -6.50 -6.06
CA ILE A 210 -47.11 -7.52 -5.31
C ILE A 210 -48.56 -7.06 -5.30
N LYS A 211 -49.40 -7.79 -6.04
CA LYS A 211 -50.86 -7.63 -5.97
C LYS A 211 -51.32 -7.97 -4.55
N SER A 212 -51.87 -7.01 -3.86
CA SER A 212 -52.55 -7.19 -2.59
C SER A 212 -53.76 -8.12 -2.76
N ARG A 213 -53.79 -9.21 -2.02
CA ARG A 213 -54.89 -10.16 -1.89
C ARG A 213 -55.88 -9.58 -0.85
N PRO A 214 -57.21 -9.61 -1.06
CA PRO A 214 -58.17 -8.99 -0.14
C PRO A 214 -58.27 -9.76 1.18
N GLU A 215 -58.32 -8.97 2.23
CA GLU A 215 -58.50 -9.38 3.61
C GLU A 215 -59.90 -9.96 3.83
N LYS A 216 -59.98 -11.19 4.33
CA LYS A 216 -61.24 -11.75 4.89
C LYS A 216 -61.33 -11.38 6.36
N SER A 217 -62.37 -10.63 6.68
CA SER A 217 -62.82 -10.30 8.00
C SER A 217 -63.18 -11.54 8.83
N VAL A 218 -62.70 -11.62 10.08
CA VAL A 218 -63.20 -12.52 11.14
C VAL A 218 -63.30 -11.71 12.46
N PRO A 219 -64.35 -11.93 13.27
CA PRO A 219 -64.88 -10.94 14.19
C PRO A 219 -64.25 -11.00 15.59
N HIS A 220 -64.42 -9.87 16.21
CA HIS A 220 -64.13 -9.43 17.55
C HIS A 220 -64.77 -10.31 18.63
N ASN A 221 -64.01 -10.74 19.65
CA ASN A 221 -64.51 -10.87 21.03
C ASN A 221 -63.31 -10.90 22.02
N GLY A 222 -63.20 -9.91 22.83
CA GLY A 222 -63.69 -9.88 24.19
C GLY A 222 -62.57 -9.75 25.22
N LYS A 223 -62.45 -8.58 25.86
CA LYS A 223 -62.17 -8.31 27.28
C LYS A 223 -61.04 -9.06 27.98
N THR A 224 -60.04 -8.42 28.58
CA THR A 224 -60.08 -7.81 29.93
C THR A 224 -58.71 -7.22 30.35
N LYS A 225 -58.84 -6.02 30.96
CA LYS A 225 -58.16 -5.45 32.14
C LYS A 225 -56.64 -5.52 32.31
N SER A 226 -55.99 -4.36 32.18
CA SER A 226 -55.55 -3.45 33.27
C SER A 226 -54.43 -4.01 34.17
N GLN A 227 -53.28 -3.40 34.19
CA GLN A 227 -52.79 -2.64 35.34
C GLN A 227 -51.50 -1.87 35.05
N SER A 228 -51.55 -0.66 35.42
CA SER A 228 -50.59 0.40 35.57
C SER A 228 -49.48 0.11 36.58
N LYS A 229 -48.30 0.72 36.35
CA LYS A 229 -47.46 1.43 37.34
C LYS A 229 -46.28 2.01 36.58
N LYS A 230 -46.24 3.27 36.28
CA LYS A 230 -45.67 4.45 36.95
C LYS A 230 -44.39 4.16 37.74
N SER A 231 -43.24 4.71 37.28
CA SER A 231 -42.49 5.76 37.98
C SER A 231 -41.17 6.09 37.29
N ALA A 232 -41.08 7.33 36.87
CA ALA A 232 -39.85 8.12 36.83
C ALA A 232 -39.84 8.97 38.13
N PRO A 233 -38.96 9.91 38.43
CA PRO A 233 -37.64 10.29 37.91
C PRO A 233 -36.64 10.70 39.05
N GLN A 234 -35.63 11.44 38.69
CA GLN A 234 -34.79 12.39 39.46
C GLN A 234 -33.32 11.95 39.62
N ALA A 235 -32.41 12.72 39.09
CA ALA A 235 -31.93 14.06 39.36
C ALA A 235 -30.68 14.10 40.25
N GLY A 236 -29.64 14.63 39.68
CA GLY A 236 -28.89 15.75 40.20
C GLY A 236 -27.69 15.47 41.07
N LYS A 237 -26.54 15.97 40.65
CA LYS A 237 -25.78 16.97 41.41
C LYS A 237 -24.55 17.48 40.67
N LYS A 238 -24.57 18.77 40.44
CA LYS A 238 -23.41 19.66 40.24
C LYS A 238 -22.63 19.82 41.53
N LEU A 239 -21.31 20.08 41.41
CA LEU A 239 -20.46 20.94 42.26
C LEU A 239 -19.12 21.07 41.50
N SER A 240 -18.71 22.16 40.87
CA SER A 240 -18.31 23.51 41.30
C SER A 240 -17.09 23.52 42.26
N GLY A 241 -16.10 24.28 41.84
CA GLY A 241 -15.03 24.79 42.67
C GLY A 241 -13.70 24.87 41.91
N THR A 242 -13.37 25.97 41.19
CA THR A 242 -12.55 27.15 41.60
C THR A 242 -11.24 26.73 42.25
N SER A 243 -10.03 27.18 41.92
CA SER A 243 -9.54 28.51 41.61
C SER A 243 -8.02 28.47 41.35
N ARG A 244 -7.53 29.33 40.43
CA ARG A 244 -6.45 30.33 40.59
C ARG A 244 -5.11 29.93 41.21
N SER A 245 -4.02 30.17 40.44
CA SER A 245 -3.02 31.29 40.61
C SER A 245 -1.86 31.03 39.63
N LYS A 246 -1.56 31.89 38.73
CA LYS A 246 -0.63 33.03 38.57
C LYS A 246 0.69 32.95 39.38
N THR A 247 1.80 32.92 38.63
CA THR A 247 3.01 33.77 38.75
C THR A 247 4.04 33.23 37.77
N SER A 248 4.50 33.91 36.75
CA SER A 248 5.26 35.11 36.49
C SER A 248 6.77 34.99 36.76
N ARG A 249 7.52 35.38 35.69
CA ARG A 249 8.91 35.90 35.66
C ARG A 249 10.05 34.89 35.87
N SER A 250 11.21 34.98 35.23
CA SER A 250 11.90 36.03 34.46
C SER A 250 13.15 35.45 33.80
N LYS A 251 13.52 35.95 32.64
CA LYS A 251 14.82 36.43 32.17
C LYS A 251 16.11 35.93 32.90
N THR A 252 17.12 35.44 32.14
CA THR A 252 18.36 36.17 31.81
C THR A 252 19.33 35.18 31.16
N GLN A 253 19.77 35.45 29.95
CA GLN A 253 21.11 35.78 29.47
C GLN A 253 22.29 35.10 30.17
N LYS A 254 22.95 34.21 29.47
CA LYS A 254 24.33 34.38 29.00
C LYS A 254 24.61 33.34 27.93
#